data_93c9fddc2335f56b96ff46c572077c88
#
_entry.id   93c9fddc2335f56b96ff46c572077c88
#
_cell.length_a   1.000
_cell.length_b   1.000
_cell.length_c   1.000
_cell.angle_alpha   90.00
_cell.angle_beta   90.00
_cell.angle_gamma   90.00
#
_symmetry.space_group_name_H-M   'P 1'
#
loop_
_entity.id
_entity.type
_entity.pdbx_description
1 polymer ?
#
loop_
_entity_poly.entity_id
_entity_poly.type
_entity_poly.pdbx_seq_one_letter_code
_entity_poly.pdbx_strand_id
1 'polypeptide(L)' 'MKIEYSKEADAIYVYFTETHVATSKEIEDGVVVDFGANGQVIGIEVLDVSQRFSLADIVNVSIENLPVEN' A
#
# COMPACT_ATOMS: atom_id res chain seq x y z
N MET A 1 0.56 -10.69 -0.99
CA MET A 1 0.42 -9.22 -1.09
C MET A 1 -0.91 -8.89 -1.75
N LYS A 2 -1.58 -7.88 -1.24
CA LYS A 2 -2.84 -7.41 -1.81
C LYS A 2 -2.74 -5.91 -2.02
N ILE A 3 -3.19 -5.45 -3.19
CA ILE A 3 -3.25 -4.02 -3.51
C ILE A 3 -4.72 -3.68 -3.74
N GLU A 4 -5.21 -2.68 -3.05
CA GLU A 4 -6.60 -2.28 -3.10
C GLU A 4 -6.71 -0.79 -3.37
N TYR A 5 -7.50 -0.42 -4.38
CA TYR A 5 -7.79 0.97 -4.68
C TYR A 5 -9.20 1.30 -4.24
N SER A 6 -9.34 2.37 -3.48
CA SER A 6 -10.64 2.89 -3.07
C SER A 6 -10.90 4.20 -3.79
N LYS A 7 -11.88 4.20 -4.68
CA LYS A 7 -12.28 5.41 -5.38
C LYS A 7 -12.91 6.41 -4.43
N GLU A 8 -13.69 5.94 -3.47
CA GLU A 8 -14.37 6.80 -2.52
C GLU A 8 -13.40 7.52 -1.60
N ALA A 9 -12.38 6.82 -1.13
CA ALA A 9 -11.37 7.39 -0.26
C ALA A 9 -10.24 8.04 -1.06
N ASP A 10 -10.18 7.83 -2.37
CA ASP A 10 -9.08 8.24 -3.24
C ASP A 10 -7.75 7.77 -2.68
N ALA A 11 -7.66 6.48 -2.38
CA ALA A 11 -6.53 5.90 -1.68
C ALA A 11 -6.14 4.56 -2.26
N ILE A 12 -4.86 4.23 -2.14
CA ILE A 12 -4.32 2.91 -2.43
C ILE A 12 -3.81 2.31 -1.13
N TYR A 13 -4.16 1.05 -0.90
CA TYR A 13 -3.68 0.27 0.23
C TYR A 13 -2.84 -0.89 -0.30
N VAL A 14 -1.62 -1.02 0.18
CA VAL A 14 -0.75 -2.15 -0.13
C VAL A 14 -0.57 -2.96 1.13
N TYR A 15 -1.05 -4.19 1.13
CA TYR A 15 -0.92 -5.11 2.25
C TYR A 15 0.13 -6.15 1.89
N PHE A 16 1.29 -6.07 2.52
CA PHE A 16 2.36 -7.03 2.26
C PHE A 16 2.03 -8.39 2.85
N THR A 17 1.31 -8.37 3.94
CA THR A 17 0.81 -9.58 4.60
C THR A 17 -0.55 -9.27 5.22
N GLU A 18 -1.40 -10.28 5.33
CA GLU A 18 -2.74 -10.12 5.89
C GLU A 18 -2.71 -10.38 7.40
N THR A 19 -2.05 -9.50 8.12
CA THR A 19 -2.01 -9.60 9.56
C THR A 19 -2.64 -8.35 10.17
N HIS A 20 -2.97 -8.44 11.44
CA HIS A 20 -3.66 -7.36 12.13
C HIS A 20 -2.75 -6.14 12.31
N VAL A 21 -3.28 -4.95 12.00
CA VAL A 21 -2.54 -3.71 12.20
C VAL A 21 -2.54 -3.35 13.68
N ALA A 22 -1.36 -3.24 14.26
CA ALA A 22 -1.21 -2.83 15.65
C ALA A 22 -1.10 -1.32 15.79
N THR A 23 -0.31 -0.68 14.92
CA THR A 23 -0.13 0.77 14.90
C THR A 23 0.06 1.25 13.48
N SER A 24 -0.20 2.55 13.28
CA SER A 24 0.03 3.20 12.00
C SER A 24 0.76 4.51 12.23
N LYS A 25 1.64 4.88 11.30
CA LYS A 25 2.40 6.11 11.40
C LYS A 25 2.39 6.83 10.05
N GLU A 26 1.99 8.09 10.06
CA GLU A 26 2.09 8.93 8.88
C GLU A 26 3.54 9.38 8.73
N ILE A 27 4.21 8.97 7.66
CA ILE A 27 5.62 9.26 7.44
C ILE A 27 5.83 10.53 6.62
N GLU A 28 4.84 10.89 5.84
CA GLU A 28 4.74 12.17 5.17
C GLU A 28 3.26 12.43 4.91
N ASP A 29 2.91 13.63 4.54
CA ASP A 29 1.51 14.00 4.33
C ASP A 29 0.84 13.04 3.34
N GLY A 30 -0.14 12.30 3.83
CA GLY A 30 -0.90 11.37 3.01
C GLY A 30 -0.24 10.02 2.75
N VAL A 31 0.88 9.71 3.40
CA VAL A 31 1.52 8.40 3.28
C VAL A 31 1.65 7.78 4.66
N VAL A 32 0.92 6.69 4.87
CA VAL A 32 0.82 6.03 6.18
C VAL A 32 1.42 4.64 6.09
N VAL A 33 2.26 4.29 7.05
CA VAL A 33 2.83 2.95 7.17
C VAL A 33 2.15 2.22 8.31
N ASP A 34 1.68 1.00 8.03
CA ASP A 34 1.04 0.16 9.02
C ASP A 34 2.02 -0.87 9.56
N PHE A 35 2.01 -1.04 10.89
CA PHE A 35 2.92 -1.95 11.59
C PHE A 35 2.14 -3.04 12.31
N GLY A 36 2.72 -4.23 12.33
CA GLY A 36 2.20 -5.36 13.09
C GLY A 36 2.62 -5.30 14.55
N ALA A 37 2.14 -6.27 15.33
CA ALA A 37 2.37 -6.30 16.78
C ALA A 37 3.83 -6.36 17.18
N ASN A 38 4.68 -6.96 16.33
CA ASN A 38 6.13 -7.05 16.59
C ASN A 38 6.92 -5.92 15.93
N GLY A 39 6.24 -4.85 15.49
CA GLY A 39 6.90 -3.67 14.96
C GLY A 39 7.33 -3.75 13.50
N GLN A 40 6.99 -4.82 12.79
CA GLN A 40 7.34 -4.94 11.38
C GLN A 40 6.35 -4.19 10.50
N VAL A 41 6.82 -3.68 9.37
CA VAL A 41 5.94 -3.07 8.36
C VAL A 41 5.10 -4.15 7.71
N ILE A 42 3.77 -3.95 7.69
CA ILE A 42 2.85 -4.90 7.08
C ILE A 42 2.05 -4.29 5.94
N GLY A 43 2.02 -2.97 5.82
CA GLY A 43 1.28 -2.33 4.75
C GLY A 43 1.60 -0.85 4.62
N ILE A 44 1.16 -0.28 3.51
CA ILE A 44 1.31 1.15 3.23
C ILE A 44 0.00 1.66 2.65
N GLU A 45 -0.42 2.85 3.08
CA GLU A 45 -1.60 3.53 2.56
C GLU A 45 -1.15 4.85 1.94
N VAL A 46 -1.60 5.10 0.72
CA VAL A 46 -1.33 6.38 0.03
C VAL A 46 -2.64 7.07 -0.22
N LEU A 47 -2.80 8.27 0.32
CA LEU A 47 -4.01 9.07 0.19
C LEU A 47 -3.87 10.08 -0.94
N ASP A 48 -4.99 10.63 -1.39
CA ASP A 48 -5.05 11.62 -2.46
C ASP A 48 -4.36 11.13 -3.74
N VAL A 49 -4.61 9.88 -4.07
CA VAL A 49 -3.92 9.19 -5.17
C VAL A 49 -4.14 9.88 -6.50
N SER A 50 -5.37 10.35 -6.78
CA SER A 50 -5.69 11.00 -8.04
C SER A 50 -4.96 12.34 -8.23
N GLN A 51 -4.50 12.93 -7.14
CA GLN A 51 -3.74 14.19 -7.20
C GLN A 51 -2.23 13.93 -7.27
N ARG A 52 -1.81 12.71 -6.98
CA ARG A 52 -0.39 12.33 -6.99
C ARG A 52 0.00 11.63 -8.28
N PHE A 53 -0.92 10.82 -8.84
CA PHE A 53 -0.61 9.94 -9.96
C PHE A 53 -1.73 9.98 -10.99
N SER A 54 -1.39 9.69 -12.24
CA SER A 54 -2.40 9.53 -13.29
C SER A 54 -3.10 8.18 -13.13
N LEU A 55 -4.28 8.05 -13.73
CA LEU A 55 -4.99 6.78 -13.73
C LEU A 55 -4.17 5.66 -14.39
N ALA A 56 -3.43 6.00 -15.45
CA ALA A 56 -2.57 5.04 -16.13
C ALA A 56 -1.52 4.47 -15.18
N ASP A 57 -0.93 5.30 -14.31
CA ASP A 57 0.04 4.84 -13.33
C ASP A 57 -0.60 3.92 -12.31
N ILE A 58 -1.84 4.24 -11.91
CA ILE A 58 -2.55 3.46 -10.89
C ILE A 58 -2.93 2.07 -11.40
N VAL A 59 -3.39 1.97 -12.67
CA VAL A 59 -3.89 0.69 -13.19
C VAL A 59 -2.79 -0.22 -13.71
N ASN A 60 -1.61 0.30 -13.96
CA ASN A 60 -0.48 -0.49 -14.46
C ASN A 60 0.42 -0.91 -13.30
N VAL A 61 0.28 -2.15 -12.87
CA VAL A 61 1.10 -2.73 -11.81
C VAL A 61 1.99 -3.79 -12.42
N SER A 62 3.28 -3.71 -12.13
CA SER A 62 4.26 -4.65 -12.64
C SER A 62 5.15 -5.12 -11.50
N ILE A 63 5.39 -6.42 -11.44
CA ILE A 63 6.37 -7.01 -10.53
C ILE A 63 7.44 -7.63 -11.39
N GLU A 64 8.62 -7.02 -11.36
CA GLU A 64 9.73 -7.42 -12.22
C GLU A 64 10.78 -8.17 -11.43
N ASN A 65 11.45 -9.11 -12.12
CA ASN A 65 12.53 -9.90 -11.55
C ASN A 65 12.14 -10.70 -10.32
N LEU A 66 10.84 -11.00 -10.21
CA LEU A 66 10.35 -11.80 -9.10
C LEU A 66 10.89 -13.22 -9.24
N PRO A 67 11.62 -13.74 -8.23
CA PRO A 67 12.07 -15.11 -8.28
C PRO A 67 10.87 -16.07 -8.19
N VAL A 68 10.82 -17.03 -9.09
CA VAL A 68 9.78 -18.05 -9.09
C VAL A 68 10.40 -19.37 -8.67
N GLU A 69 9.89 -19.93 -7.58
CA GLU A 69 10.34 -21.21 -7.08
C GLU A 69 9.27 -22.27 -7.35
N ASN A 70 9.73 -23.41 -7.80
CA ASN A 70 8.85 -24.54 -8.08
C ASN A 70 8.95 -25.60 -6.99
#